data_dc3cd68e2ba04654d1667a69fded1d24
#
_entry.id   dc3cd68e2ba04654d1667a69fded1d24
#
_cell.length_a   1.000
_cell.length_b   1.000
_cell.length_c   1.000
_cell.angle_alpha   90.00
_cell.angle_beta   90.00
_cell.angle_gamma   90.00
#
_symmetry.space_group_name_H-M   'P 1'
#
loop_
_entity.id
_entity.type
_entity.pdbx_description
1 polymer ?
#
loop_
_entity_poly.entity_id
_entity_poly.type
_entity_poly.pdbx_seq_one_letter_code
_entity_poly.pdbx_strand_id
1 'polypeptide(L)'
;VIKKFFRLLTIAMTFTLLLAGCSTASSNAAKKSSTENTATVTYTLKQNNKQFAKKTVTVKKTATVLTGLEKAWTVKQSKGFVTTIDGKSQNPVKKTYWLYTVNGKSATKGVTQTKVANKDKIVFSLTPTK
;
A
#
# COMPACT_ATOMS: atom_id res chain seq x y z
N VAL A 1 39.27 56.97 -11.14
CA VAL A 1 40.07 55.78 -10.87
C VAL A 1 39.25 54.66 -10.23
N ILE A 2 38.10 54.97 -9.65
CA ILE A 2 37.26 54.01 -8.90
C ILE A 2 36.28 53.25 -9.80
N LYS A 3 36.10 53.69 -11.04
CA LYS A 3 35.12 53.08 -11.96
C LYS A 3 35.57 51.84 -12.70
N LYS A 4 36.83 51.45 -12.57
CA LYS A 4 37.37 50.26 -13.27
C LYS A 4 37.39 49.01 -12.42
N PHE A 5 37.10 49.08 -11.14
CA PHE A 5 37.11 47.94 -10.26
C PHE A 5 35.77 47.21 -10.19
N PHE A 6 34.72 47.78 -10.72
CA PHE A 6 33.37 47.19 -10.64
C PHE A 6 33.03 46.18 -11.78
N ARG A 7 33.93 46.05 -12.74
CA ARG A 7 33.66 45.18 -13.90
C ARG A 7 34.23 43.79 -13.81
N LEU A 8 34.99 43.48 -12.78
CA LEU A 8 35.64 42.19 -12.64
C LEU A 8 34.94 41.28 -11.61
N LEU A 9 33.87 41.73 -10.97
CA LEU A 9 33.18 40.96 -9.94
C LEU A 9 31.92 40.24 -10.42
N THR A 10 31.57 40.37 -11.70
CA THR A 10 30.33 39.79 -12.26
C THR A 10 30.53 38.53 -13.05
N ILE A 11 31.74 38.00 -13.15
CA ILE A 11 32.03 36.80 -13.96
C ILE A 11 32.23 35.53 -13.11
N ALA A 12 32.34 35.69 -11.79
CA ALA A 12 32.60 34.53 -10.91
C ALA A 12 31.36 33.85 -10.34
N MET A 13 30.15 34.30 -10.71
CA MET A 13 28.94 33.83 -10.04
C MET A 13 28.01 32.95 -10.89
N THR A 14 28.43 32.59 -12.08
CA THR A 14 27.59 31.79 -12.99
C THR A 14 28.02 30.35 -13.16
N PHE A 15 29.02 29.89 -12.42
CA PHE A 15 29.56 28.55 -12.64
C PHE A 15 29.20 27.51 -11.58
N THR A 16 28.41 27.85 -10.56
CA THR A 16 28.09 26.92 -9.46
C THR A 16 26.71 26.29 -9.52
N LEU A 17 25.94 26.54 -10.57
CA LEU A 17 24.55 26.05 -10.65
C LEU A 17 24.37 24.78 -11.49
N LEU A 18 25.42 24.21 -12.04
CA LEU A 18 25.32 23.03 -12.92
C LEU A 18 25.61 21.69 -12.26
N LEU A 19 26.00 21.68 -10.99
CA LEU A 19 26.30 20.43 -10.28
C LEU A 19 25.19 19.91 -9.39
N ALA A 20 24.12 20.67 -9.18
CA ALA A 20 22.99 20.22 -8.37
C ALA A 20 21.96 19.39 -9.14
N GLY A 21 22.05 19.33 -10.46
CA GLY A 21 21.09 18.60 -11.30
C GLY A 21 21.34 17.09 -11.43
N CYS A 22 22.57 16.63 -11.17
CA CYS A 22 22.90 15.23 -11.42
C CYS A 22 22.60 14.28 -10.24
N SER A 23 22.43 14.79 -9.05
CA SER A 23 22.15 13.92 -7.88
C SER A 23 20.68 13.52 -7.77
N THR A 24 19.77 14.28 -8.38
CA THR A 24 18.35 13.94 -8.39
C THR A 24 17.96 12.85 -9.38
N ALA A 25 18.72 12.67 -10.45
CA ALA A 25 18.45 11.60 -11.40
C ALA A 25 18.81 10.20 -10.87
N SER A 26 19.81 10.10 -10.00
CA SER A 26 20.22 8.82 -9.42
C SER A 26 19.29 8.32 -8.32
N SER A 27 18.62 9.20 -7.58
CA SER A 27 17.64 8.81 -6.59
C SER A 27 16.32 8.31 -7.20
N ASN A 28 15.95 8.79 -8.38
CA ASN A 28 14.78 8.29 -9.11
C ASN A 28 15.01 6.91 -9.75
N ALA A 29 16.22 6.59 -10.15
CA ALA A 29 16.57 5.26 -10.67
C ALA A 29 16.58 4.20 -9.56
N ALA A 30 17.06 4.51 -8.36
CA ALA A 30 17.02 3.62 -7.21
C ALA A 30 15.60 3.34 -6.72
N LYS A 31 14.70 4.31 -6.82
CA LYS A 31 13.29 4.15 -6.44
C LYS A 31 12.50 3.29 -7.44
N LYS A 32 12.90 3.27 -8.70
CA LYS A 32 12.30 2.46 -9.75
C LYS A 32 12.69 0.98 -9.67
N SER A 33 13.87 0.67 -9.16
CA SER A 33 14.36 -0.69 -8.99
C SER A 33 13.67 -1.46 -7.86
N SER A 34 13.16 -0.77 -6.83
CA SER A 34 12.46 -1.41 -5.72
C SER A 34 11.01 -1.78 -6.02
N THR A 35 10.44 -1.28 -7.12
CA THR A 35 9.02 -1.48 -7.47
C THR A 35 8.77 -2.76 -8.25
N GLU A 36 9.79 -3.39 -8.83
CA GLU A 36 9.62 -4.58 -9.66
C GLU A 36 9.19 -5.83 -8.89
N ASN A 37 9.58 -5.95 -7.62
CA ASN A 37 9.26 -7.11 -6.78
C ASN A 37 8.15 -6.84 -5.75
N THR A 38 7.48 -5.71 -5.85
CA THR A 38 6.40 -5.33 -4.94
C THR A 38 5.07 -5.17 -5.65
N ALA A 39 4.00 -5.35 -4.90
CA ALA A 39 2.64 -5.13 -5.32
C ALA A 39 1.99 -4.11 -4.38
N THR A 40 1.30 -3.13 -4.95
CA THR A 40 0.48 -2.19 -4.21
C THR A 40 -0.96 -2.68 -4.21
N VAL A 41 -1.52 -2.91 -3.03
CA VAL A 41 -2.84 -3.52 -2.84
C VAL A 41 -3.69 -2.63 -1.97
N THR A 42 -4.93 -2.42 -2.35
CA THR A 42 -5.89 -1.63 -1.58
C THR A 42 -6.86 -2.56 -0.86
N TYR A 43 -6.90 -2.41 0.46
CA TYR A 43 -7.84 -3.12 1.33
C TYR A 43 -8.94 -2.18 1.80
N THR A 44 -10.17 -2.65 1.73
CA THR A 44 -11.35 -1.95 2.22
C THR A 44 -12.10 -2.82 3.22
N LEU A 45 -12.47 -2.26 4.35
CA LEU A 45 -13.28 -2.94 5.37
C LEU A 45 -14.71 -2.40 5.37
N LYS A 46 -15.67 -3.32 5.34
CA LYS A 46 -17.10 -3.02 5.40
C LYS A 46 -17.77 -3.78 6.55
N GLN A 47 -18.76 -3.16 7.13
CA GLN A 47 -19.69 -3.79 8.07
C GLN A 47 -21.13 -3.41 7.67
N ASN A 48 -22.01 -4.40 7.55
CA ASN A 48 -23.38 -4.17 7.07
C ASN A 48 -23.44 -3.35 5.77
N ASN A 49 -22.58 -3.68 4.81
CA ASN A 49 -22.41 -3.01 3.52
C ASN A 49 -21.87 -1.56 3.57
N LYS A 50 -21.59 -1.03 4.77
CA LYS A 50 -20.98 0.30 4.92
C LYS A 50 -19.48 0.19 5.08
N GLN A 51 -18.73 0.95 4.28
CA GLN A 51 -17.29 1.06 4.43
C GLN A 51 -16.97 1.85 5.70
N PHE A 52 -16.05 1.33 6.52
CA PHE A 52 -15.57 2.04 7.71
C PHE A 52 -14.05 2.22 7.74
N ALA A 53 -13.30 1.48 6.93
CA ALA A 53 -11.86 1.66 6.82
C ALA A 53 -11.36 1.31 5.42
N LYS A 54 -10.27 1.95 5.00
CA LYS A 54 -9.58 1.69 3.74
C LYS A 54 -8.10 2.01 3.89
N LYS A 55 -7.23 1.11 3.46
CA LYS A 55 -5.78 1.32 3.42
C LYS A 55 -5.16 0.72 2.17
N THR A 56 -4.13 1.37 1.68
CA THR A 56 -3.29 0.86 0.60
C THR A 56 -1.94 0.46 1.19
N VAL A 57 -1.49 -0.74 0.91
CA VAL A 57 -0.23 -1.29 1.39
C VAL A 57 0.63 -1.77 0.24
N THR A 58 1.94 -1.70 0.43
CA THR A 58 2.91 -2.28 -0.49
C THR A 58 3.49 -3.53 0.14
N VAL A 59 3.42 -4.63 -0.56
CA VAL A 59 3.91 -5.95 -0.15
C VAL A 59 4.73 -6.59 -1.26
N LYS A 60 5.42 -7.68 -0.96
CA LYS A 60 6.09 -8.47 -2.01
C LYS A 60 5.06 -9.10 -2.95
N LYS A 61 5.39 -9.27 -4.23
CA LYS A 61 4.50 -9.93 -5.22
C LYS A 61 4.15 -11.38 -4.84
N THR A 62 4.93 -12.01 -3.96
CA THR A 62 4.68 -13.36 -3.45
C THR A 62 3.81 -13.37 -2.19
N ALA A 63 3.42 -12.21 -1.67
CA ALA A 63 2.64 -12.09 -0.45
C ALA A 63 1.20 -12.63 -0.64
N THR A 64 0.62 -13.08 0.45
CA THR A 64 -0.77 -13.51 0.50
C THR A 64 -1.68 -12.34 0.90
N VAL A 65 -2.98 -12.54 0.72
CA VAL A 65 -4.01 -11.59 1.20
C VAL A 65 -3.85 -11.32 2.70
N LEU A 66 -3.54 -12.36 3.49
CA LEU A 66 -3.30 -12.21 4.93
C LEU A 66 -2.12 -11.30 5.21
N THR A 67 -0.99 -11.50 4.54
CA THR A 67 0.22 -10.68 4.74
C THR A 67 -0.04 -9.18 4.55
N GLY A 68 -0.78 -8.82 3.51
CA GLY A 68 -1.14 -7.43 3.27
C GLY A 68 -2.16 -6.88 4.27
N LEU A 69 -3.11 -7.71 4.67
CA LEU A 69 -4.12 -7.33 5.66
C LEU A 69 -3.49 -7.06 7.04
N GLU A 70 -2.56 -7.93 7.49
CA GLU A 70 -1.82 -7.77 8.74
C GLU A 70 -0.91 -6.54 8.75
N LYS A 71 -0.43 -6.13 7.58
CA LYS A 71 0.32 -4.88 7.44
C LYS A 71 -0.56 -3.64 7.65
N ALA A 72 -1.83 -3.74 7.33
CA ALA A 72 -2.80 -2.65 7.44
C ALA A 72 -3.44 -2.54 8.82
N TRP A 73 -3.80 -3.67 9.44
CA TRP A 73 -4.53 -3.71 10.72
C TRP A 73 -4.10 -4.92 11.56
N THR A 74 -4.50 -4.89 12.83
CA THR A 74 -4.40 -6.07 13.70
C THR A 74 -5.43 -7.10 13.25
N VAL A 75 -4.96 -8.32 12.96
CA VAL A 75 -5.79 -9.41 12.42
C VAL A 75 -5.66 -10.63 13.31
N LYS A 76 -6.77 -11.30 13.56
CA LYS A 76 -6.81 -12.65 14.11
C LYS A 76 -7.44 -13.58 13.07
N GLN A 77 -6.89 -14.77 12.95
CA GLN A 77 -7.39 -15.78 12.02
C GLN A 77 -7.30 -17.17 12.65
N SER A 78 -8.10 -18.07 12.16
CA SER A 78 -8.08 -19.50 12.54
C SER A 78 -8.22 -20.34 11.28
N LYS A 79 -7.26 -21.23 11.06
CA LYS A 79 -7.27 -22.17 9.92
C LYS A 79 -7.46 -21.51 8.56
N GLY A 80 -6.87 -20.31 8.36
CA GLY A 80 -6.98 -19.55 7.12
C GLY A 80 -8.25 -18.68 6.99
N PHE A 81 -9.11 -18.67 8.00
CA PHE A 81 -10.30 -17.82 8.07
C PHE A 81 -10.08 -16.65 9.03
N VAL A 82 -10.33 -15.44 8.57
CA VAL A 82 -10.23 -14.26 9.40
C VAL A 82 -11.37 -14.24 10.42
N THR A 83 -11.03 -14.07 11.69
CA THR A 83 -12.00 -13.99 12.79
C THR A 83 -12.16 -12.58 13.33
N THR A 84 -11.11 -11.76 13.28
CA THR A 84 -11.12 -10.38 13.78
C THR A 84 -10.23 -9.50 12.91
N ILE A 85 -10.73 -8.32 12.55
CA ILE A 85 -9.95 -7.26 11.90
C ILE A 85 -10.22 -5.96 12.66
N ASP A 86 -9.14 -5.27 13.07
CA ASP A 86 -9.22 -3.96 13.73
C ASP A 86 -10.21 -3.95 14.91
N GLY A 87 -10.13 -4.98 15.74
CA GLY A 87 -10.99 -5.15 16.91
C GLY A 87 -12.43 -5.60 16.62
N LYS A 88 -12.83 -5.73 15.35
CA LYS A 88 -14.16 -6.20 14.96
C LYS A 88 -14.15 -7.68 14.69
N SER A 89 -14.82 -8.43 15.55
CA SER A 89 -14.88 -9.90 15.51
C SER A 89 -16.13 -10.41 14.80
N GLN A 90 -15.97 -11.57 14.14
CA GLN A 90 -17.11 -12.35 13.68
C GLN A 90 -18.03 -12.75 14.86
N ASN A 91 -19.29 -13.03 14.57
CA ASN A 91 -20.25 -13.52 15.55
C ASN A 91 -20.95 -14.78 15.02
N PRO A 92 -20.48 -15.99 15.39
CA PRO A 92 -21.07 -17.25 14.91
C PRO A 92 -22.54 -17.42 15.34
N VAL A 93 -22.93 -16.93 16.50
CA VAL A 93 -24.33 -17.00 16.98
C VAL A 93 -25.28 -16.24 16.05
N LYS A 94 -24.83 -15.09 15.55
CA LYS A 94 -25.56 -14.29 14.56
C LYS A 94 -25.22 -14.66 13.12
N LYS A 95 -24.49 -15.74 12.91
CA LYS A 95 -23.98 -16.17 11.59
C LYS A 95 -23.26 -15.04 10.82
N THR A 96 -22.57 -14.15 11.53
CA THR A 96 -21.87 -13.01 10.95
C THR A 96 -20.39 -13.33 10.86
N TYR A 97 -19.87 -13.34 9.63
CA TYR A 97 -18.49 -13.74 9.34
C TYR A 97 -17.78 -12.71 8.47
N TRP A 98 -16.44 -12.72 8.54
CA TRP A 98 -15.61 -11.98 7.63
C TRP A 98 -15.48 -12.74 6.30
N LEU A 99 -16.05 -12.19 5.26
CA LEU A 99 -15.91 -12.67 3.88
C LEU A 99 -15.10 -11.66 3.08
N TYR A 100 -14.42 -12.09 2.02
CA TYR A 100 -13.68 -11.17 1.19
C TYR A 100 -13.86 -11.41 -0.30
N THR A 101 -13.61 -10.36 -1.06
CA THR A 101 -13.58 -10.36 -2.52
C THR A 101 -12.25 -9.82 -2.99
N VAL A 102 -11.80 -10.28 -4.14
CA VAL A 102 -10.63 -9.77 -4.87
C VAL A 102 -11.12 -9.23 -6.20
N ASN A 103 -10.94 -7.94 -6.43
CA ASN A 103 -11.41 -7.26 -7.65
C ASN A 103 -12.91 -7.51 -7.94
N GLY A 104 -13.73 -7.54 -6.89
CA GLY A 104 -15.17 -7.75 -6.97
C GLY A 104 -15.62 -9.22 -7.07
N LYS A 105 -14.69 -10.17 -7.14
CA LYS A 105 -15.00 -11.61 -7.18
C LYS A 105 -14.86 -12.22 -5.80
N SER A 106 -15.86 -13.01 -5.39
CA SER A 106 -15.82 -13.73 -4.12
C SER A 106 -14.64 -14.69 -4.07
N ALA A 107 -13.91 -14.66 -2.97
CA ALA A 107 -12.80 -15.56 -2.76
C ALA A 107 -13.26 -16.99 -2.54
N THR A 108 -12.61 -17.93 -3.20
CA THR A 108 -12.86 -19.37 -3.07
C THR A 108 -11.82 -20.07 -2.19
N LYS A 109 -10.75 -19.35 -1.82
CA LYS A 109 -9.65 -19.84 -0.99
C LYS A 109 -9.48 -18.96 0.24
N GLY A 110 -8.88 -19.50 1.28
CA GLY A 110 -8.54 -18.75 2.49
C GLY A 110 -7.49 -17.67 2.25
N VAL A 111 -7.41 -16.73 3.17
CA VAL A 111 -6.48 -15.58 3.09
C VAL A 111 -5.00 -15.96 3.07
N THR A 112 -4.66 -17.15 3.57
CA THR A 112 -3.29 -17.69 3.58
C THR A 112 -2.90 -18.35 2.25
N GLN A 113 -3.87 -18.68 1.41
CA GLN A 113 -3.68 -19.39 0.13
C GLN A 113 -3.81 -18.48 -1.08
N THR A 114 -4.47 -17.33 -0.94
CA THR A 114 -4.68 -16.37 -2.03
C THR A 114 -3.53 -15.39 -2.07
N LYS A 115 -2.77 -15.39 -3.17
CA LYS A 115 -1.71 -14.39 -3.41
C LYS A 115 -2.28 -13.10 -3.96
N VAL A 116 -1.63 -12.01 -3.63
CA VAL A 116 -2.01 -10.68 -4.15
C VAL A 116 -1.26 -10.36 -5.45
N ALA A 117 -1.88 -9.55 -6.28
CA ALA A 117 -1.27 -8.96 -7.47
C ALA A 117 -1.23 -7.43 -7.35
N ASN A 118 -0.39 -6.80 -8.16
CA ASN A 118 -0.31 -5.34 -8.17
C ASN A 118 -1.64 -4.71 -8.58
N LYS A 119 -2.04 -3.67 -7.86
CA LYS A 119 -3.32 -2.95 -8.02
C LYS A 119 -4.57 -3.74 -7.63
N ASP A 120 -4.44 -4.86 -6.95
CA ASP A 120 -5.60 -5.58 -6.42
C ASP A 120 -6.41 -4.71 -5.46
N LYS A 121 -7.73 -4.84 -5.58
CA LYS A 121 -8.72 -4.25 -4.67
C LYS A 121 -9.37 -5.37 -3.88
N ILE A 122 -9.05 -5.46 -2.61
CA ILE A 122 -9.54 -6.49 -1.71
C ILE A 122 -10.54 -5.86 -0.75
N VAL A 123 -11.74 -6.40 -0.69
CA VAL A 123 -12.80 -5.91 0.19
C VAL A 123 -13.15 -7.01 1.18
N PHE A 124 -12.97 -6.73 2.45
CA PHE A 124 -13.45 -7.56 3.56
C PHE A 124 -14.78 -7.02 4.06
N SER A 125 -15.75 -7.89 4.20
CA SER A 125 -17.10 -7.54 4.65
C SER A 125 -17.50 -8.42 5.83
N LEU A 126 -17.87 -7.78 6.93
CA LEU A 126 -18.47 -8.43 8.10
C LEU A 126 -19.99 -8.37 7.93
N THR A 127 -20.56 -9.47 7.48
CA THR A 127 -21.99 -9.55 7.14
C THR A 127 -22.60 -10.85 7.62
N PRO A 128 -23.92 -10.83 7.93
CA PRO A 128 -24.66 -12.07 8.17
C PRO A 128 -24.68 -12.94 6.91
N THR A 129 -24.44 -14.23 7.08
CA THR A 129 -24.63 -15.24 6.03
C THR A 129 -26.04 -15.84 6.15
N LYS A 130 -26.65 -16.12 5.02
CA LYS A 130 -27.96 -16.78 4.97
C LYS A 130 -27.85 -18.25 5.38
#